data_a7e4e1d2512ea38869446f6f99f35ba1
#
_entry.id   a7e4e1d2512ea38869446f6f99f35ba1
#
_cell.length_a   1.000
_cell.length_b   1.000
_cell.length_c   1.000
_cell.angle_alpha   90.00
_cell.angle_beta   90.00
_cell.angle_gamma   90.00
#
_symmetry.space_group_name_H-M   'P 1'
#
loop_
_entity.id
_entity.type
_entity.pdbx_description
1 polymer ?
#
loop_
_entity_poly.entity_id
_entity_poly.type
_entity_poly.pdbx_seq_one_letter_code
_entity_poly.pdbx_strand_id
1 'polypeptide(L)'
;MRHTFHAFPLLVLLLSPVACAHSADMPKAVTSKPVQASPLKVAETRAVLRDLWLGHVLAIRNVAVATMDKNAPAREAAEKGVVANAQLIAGSIEPFYGKPASEKLFALLAEHYGAIRDHLDATVAGSASQQEAAVKHLTSNAAEISTFLSGANPNWPKDAVMGLLTAHAAHHIQQFQQLKEGDYVDEAKTWTGMKSHIYVVADTLGNGLAAQFPNKF
;
A
#
# COMPACT_ATOMS: atom_id res chain seq x y z
N MET A 1 19.44 78.42 -24.75
CA MET A 1 19.61 79.28 -23.54
C MET A 1 20.32 78.45 -22.49
N ARG A 2 21.52 78.90 -22.13
CA ARG A 2 22.39 78.24 -21.16
C ARG A 2 22.02 78.75 -19.77
N HIS A 3 21.82 77.87 -18.78
CA HIS A 3 21.88 78.28 -17.35
C HIS A 3 22.82 77.30 -16.61
N THR A 4 23.98 77.83 -16.32
CA THR A 4 24.97 77.35 -15.39
C THR A 4 24.50 77.59 -13.96
N PHE A 5 24.55 76.55 -13.11
CA PHE A 5 24.45 76.72 -11.66
C PHE A 5 25.66 76.14 -10.98
N HIS A 6 26.18 77.00 -10.06
CA HIS A 6 27.42 76.86 -9.35
C HIS A 6 27.33 75.82 -8.23
N ALA A 7 28.40 75.06 -8.06
CA ALA A 7 28.59 74.14 -6.93
C ALA A 7 29.08 74.92 -5.67
N PHE A 8 28.48 74.63 -4.52
CA PHE A 8 29.01 74.93 -3.22
C PHE A 8 29.44 73.64 -2.53
N PRO A 9 30.63 73.55 -1.93
CA PRO A 9 31.03 72.35 -1.18
C PRO A 9 30.51 72.45 0.26
N LEU A 10 29.77 71.42 0.65
CA LEU A 10 29.32 71.23 2.03
C LEU A 10 30.34 70.34 2.74
N LEU A 11 31.04 70.90 3.73
CA LEU A 11 31.97 70.19 4.60
C LEU A 11 31.20 69.35 5.58
N VAL A 12 31.19 68.00 5.41
CA VAL A 12 30.56 67.07 6.35
C VAL A 12 31.62 66.53 7.31
N LEU A 13 31.44 66.87 8.58
CA LEU A 13 32.23 66.38 9.71
C LEU A 13 31.87 64.90 9.94
N LEU A 14 32.87 64.01 9.75
CA LEU A 14 32.73 62.58 10.05
C LEU A 14 32.87 62.36 11.57
N LEU A 15 31.76 62.18 12.27
CA LEU A 15 31.72 61.54 13.60
C LEU A 15 31.62 60.03 13.43
N SER A 16 32.71 59.31 13.74
CA SER A 16 32.72 57.85 13.78
C SER A 16 32.05 57.36 15.06
N PRO A 17 31.00 56.52 15.00
CA PRO A 17 30.54 55.80 16.17
C PRO A 17 31.42 54.58 16.39
N VAL A 18 32.02 54.48 17.55
CA VAL A 18 32.65 53.24 18.06
C VAL A 18 31.54 52.23 18.31
N ALA A 19 31.31 51.31 17.42
CA ALA A 19 30.40 50.17 17.62
C ALA A 19 31.11 49.13 18.48
N CYS A 20 30.74 49.03 19.76
CA CYS A 20 31.04 47.84 20.56
C CYS A 20 30.27 46.64 19.94
N ALA A 21 30.98 45.78 19.20
CA ALA A 21 30.44 44.53 18.75
C ALA A 21 30.31 43.58 19.95
N HIS A 22 29.12 43.51 20.55
CA HIS A 22 28.76 42.37 21.38
C HIS A 22 28.48 41.20 20.45
N SER A 23 29.42 40.26 20.35
CA SER A 23 29.20 38.95 19.76
C SER A 23 28.25 38.19 20.68
N ALA A 24 26.95 38.28 20.41
CA ALA A 24 26.00 37.36 21.02
C ALA A 24 26.28 35.96 20.43
N ASP A 25 26.84 35.09 21.26
CA ASP A 25 26.95 33.66 20.97
C ASP A 25 25.52 33.11 20.73
N MET A 26 25.11 33.03 19.46
CA MET A 26 23.89 32.35 19.07
C MET A 26 24.06 30.86 19.41
N PRO A 27 23.15 30.26 20.19
CA PRO A 27 23.22 28.84 20.47
C PRO A 27 23.20 28.08 19.14
N LYS A 28 24.23 27.25 18.89
CA LYS A 28 24.25 26.36 17.74
C LYS A 28 22.98 25.54 17.74
N ALA A 29 22.19 25.64 16.66
CA ALA A 29 21.02 24.81 16.46
C ALA A 29 21.46 23.34 16.58
N VAL A 30 20.93 22.65 17.58
CA VAL A 30 21.14 21.21 17.74
C VAL A 30 20.35 20.56 16.62
N THR A 31 21.05 20.23 15.53
CA THR A 31 20.48 19.42 14.47
C THR A 31 20.33 18.01 15.02
N SER A 32 19.13 17.68 15.50
CA SER A 32 18.79 16.31 15.85
C SER A 32 18.95 15.43 14.62
N LYS A 33 19.71 14.34 14.73
CA LYS A 33 19.78 13.32 13.67
C LYS A 33 18.36 12.89 13.30
N PRO A 34 18.06 12.71 11.99
CA PRO A 34 16.78 12.14 11.59
C PRO A 34 16.57 10.80 12.29
N VAL A 35 15.39 10.59 12.87
CA VAL A 35 15.06 9.30 13.47
C VAL A 35 14.98 8.28 12.35
N GLN A 36 15.74 7.21 12.49
CA GLN A 36 15.70 6.07 11.55
C GLN A 36 14.91 4.92 12.18
N ALA A 37 14.08 4.28 11.37
CA ALA A 37 13.41 3.05 11.76
C ALA A 37 14.42 1.96 12.14
N SER A 38 14.14 1.21 13.22
CA SER A 38 14.97 0.07 13.61
C SER A 38 14.89 -1.04 12.55
N PRO A 39 16.03 -1.50 11.99
CA PRO A 39 16.01 -2.58 11.01
C PRO A 39 15.33 -3.87 11.52
N LEU A 40 15.48 -4.17 12.80
CA LEU A 40 14.84 -5.34 13.43
C LEU A 40 13.32 -5.19 13.43
N LYS A 41 12.78 -4.08 13.89
CA LYS A 41 11.34 -3.83 13.91
C LYS A 41 10.73 -3.79 12.50
N VAL A 42 11.46 -3.26 11.52
CA VAL A 42 11.02 -3.31 10.11
C VAL A 42 10.93 -4.75 9.64
N ALA A 43 11.93 -5.59 9.95
CA ALA A 43 11.94 -7.00 9.58
C ALA A 43 10.79 -7.77 10.26
N GLU A 44 10.54 -7.52 11.54
CA GLU A 44 9.41 -8.09 12.29
C GLU A 44 8.06 -7.69 11.68
N THR A 45 7.87 -6.41 11.38
CA THR A 45 6.63 -5.92 10.74
C THR A 45 6.42 -6.57 9.36
N ARG A 46 7.48 -6.67 8.55
CA ARG A 46 7.40 -7.37 7.26
C ARG A 46 7.04 -8.84 7.42
N ALA A 47 7.58 -9.52 8.43
CA ALA A 47 7.24 -10.92 8.70
C ALA A 47 5.75 -11.08 9.05
N VAL A 48 5.21 -10.22 9.91
CA VAL A 48 3.77 -10.20 10.24
C VAL A 48 2.92 -9.91 9.01
N LEU A 49 3.27 -8.91 8.20
CA LEU A 49 2.52 -8.60 6.99
C LEU A 49 2.59 -9.74 5.97
N ARG A 50 3.75 -10.39 5.80
CA ARG A 50 3.87 -11.56 4.91
C ARG A 50 2.98 -12.71 5.36
N ASP A 51 2.85 -12.96 6.66
CA ASP A 51 1.96 -13.99 7.20
C ASP A 51 0.49 -13.66 6.93
N LEU A 52 0.06 -12.41 7.18
CA LEU A 52 -1.29 -11.96 6.92
C LEU A 52 -1.65 -12.06 5.42
N TRP A 53 -0.77 -11.62 4.54
CA TRP A 53 -1.01 -11.63 3.10
C TRP A 53 -0.90 -13.04 2.50
N LEU A 54 -0.04 -13.91 3.03
CA LEU A 54 -0.03 -15.33 2.67
C LEU A 54 -1.32 -16.02 3.13
N GLY A 55 -1.79 -15.72 4.33
CA GLY A 55 -3.08 -16.18 4.84
C GLY A 55 -4.24 -15.79 3.93
N HIS A 56 -4.21 -14.57 3.35
CA HIS A 56 -5.20 -14.10 2.39
C HIS A 56 -5.25 -14.99 1.14
N VAL A 57 -4.14 -15.16 0.45
CA VAL A 57 -4.11 -15.94 -0.81
C VAL A 57 -4.41 -17.42 -0.56
N LEU A 58 -4.04 -17.95 0.61
CA LEU A 58 -4.38 -19.31 1.00
C LEU A 58 -5.88 -19.48 1.24
N ALA A 59 -6.52 -18.52 1.92
CA ALA A 59 -7.95 -18.53 2.17
C ALA A 59 -8.74 -18.48 0.85
N ILE A 60 -8.36 -17.63 -0.10
CA ILE A 60 -8.98 -17.57 -1.44
C ILE A 60 -8.79 -18.88 -2.18
N ARG A 61 -7.60 -19.49 -2.14
CA ARG A 61 -7.37 -20.80 -2.76
C ARG A 61 -8.26 -21.89 -2.16
N ASN A 62 -8.48 -21.88 -0.85
CA ASN A 62 -9.39 -22.81 -0.18
C ASN A 62 -10.85 -22.64 -0.65
N VAL A 63 -11.31 -21.40 -0.85
CA VAL A 63 -12.62 -21.14 -1.46
C VAL A 63 -12.68 -21.73 -2.86
N ALA A 64 -11.64 -21.52 -3.68
CA ALA A 64 -11.61 -22.03 -5.05
C ALA A 64 -11.67 -23.57 -5.09
N VAL A 65 -10.85 -24.25 -4.29
CA VAL A 65 -10.85 -25.73 -4.21
C VAL A 65 -12.19 -26.26 -3.75
N ALA A 66 -12.77 -25.70 -2.65
CA ALA A 66 -14.07 -26.12 -2.16
C ALA A 66 -15.19 -25.90 -3.18
N THR A 67 -15.08 -24.84 -4.00
CA THR A 67 -16.04 -24.56 -5.08
C THR A 67 -15.93 -25.57 -6.21
N MET A 68 -14.69 -25.91 -6.63
CA MET A 68 -14.45 -26.93 -7.67
C MET A 68 -14.94 -28.31 -7.22
N ASP A 69 -14.74 -28.65 -5.94
CA ASP A 69 -15.19 -29.89 -5.33
C ASP A 69 -16.71 -29.93 -5.05
N LYS A 70 -17.43 -28.84 -5.32
CA LYS A 70 -18.87 -28.68 -5.00
C LYS A 70 -19.17 -28.92 -3.52
N ASN A 71 -18.23 -28.63 -2.64
CA ASN A 71 -18.35 -28.80 -1.19
C ASN A 71 -18.82 -27.48 -0.55
N ALA A 72 -20.15 -27.29 -0.50
CA ALA A 72 -20.75 -26.07 0.01
C ALA A 72 -20.39 -25.76 1.50
N PRO A 73 -20.38 -26.74 2.44
CA PRO A 73 -19.95 -26.47 3.81
C PRO A 73 -18.48 -26.03 3.91
N ALA A 74 -17.57 -26.63 3.14
CA ALA A 74 -16.16 -26.24 3.11
C ALA A 74 -15.99 -24.85 2.48
N ARG A 75 -16.73 -24.53 1.42
CA ARG A 75 -16.75 -23.19 0.81
C ARG A 75 -17.19 -22.13 1.83
N GLU A 76 -18.30 -22.33 2.53
CA GLU A 76 -18.78 -21.39 3.55
C GLU A 76 -17.75 -21.16 4.66
N ALA A 77 -17.11 -22.22 5.15
CA ALA A 77 -16.06 -22.10 6.14
C ALA A 77 -14.84 -21.32 5.62
N ALA A 78 -14.40 -21.57 4.37
CA ALA A 78 -13.31 -20.86 3.74
C ALA A 78 -13.64 -19.37 3.51
N GLU A 79 -14.85 -19.03 3.07
CA GLU A 79 -15.32 -17.65 2.90
C GLU A 79 -15.30 -16.87 4.22
N LYS A 80 -15.73 -17.47 5.33
CA LYS A 80 -15.56 -16.88 6.67
C LYS A 80 -14.09 -16.61 7.01
N GLY A 81 -13.20 -17.53 6.62
CA GLY A 81 -11.76 -17.35 6.75
C GLY A 81 -11.22 -16.16 5.97
N VAL A 82 -11.71 -15.94 4.73
CA VAL A 82 -11.32 -14.76 3.92
C VAL A 82 -11.72 -13.46 4.62
N VAL A 83 -12.96 -13.39 5.12
CA VAL A 83 -13.47 -12.19 5.81
C VAL A 83 -12.65 -11.91 7.08
N ALA A 84 -12.40 -12.94 7.90
CA ALA A 84 -11.59 -12.80 9.11
C ALA A 84 -10.17 -12.33 8.80
N ASN A 85 -9.53 -12.89 7.76
CA ASN A 85 -8.21 -12.45 7.33
C ASN A 85 -8.22 -11.01 6.80
N ALA A 86 -9.22 -10.60 6.02
CA ALA A 86 -9.36 -9.23 5.56
C ALA A 86 -9.46 -8.22 6.73
N GLN A 87 -10.15 -8.61 7.83
CA GLN A 87 -10.19 -7.81 9.07
C GLN A 87 -8.81 -7.65 9.70
N LEU A 88 -8.01 -8.73 9.74
CA LEU A 88 -6.65 -8.68 10.27
C LEU A 88 -5.72 -7.81 9.41
N ILE A 89 -5.80 -7.93 8.08
CA ILE A 89 -5.04 -7.07 7.16
C ILE A 89 -5.42 -5.61 7.36
N ALA A 90 -6.72 -5.30 7.39
CA ALA A 90 -7.19 -3.93 7.63
C ALA A 90 -6.79 -3.42 9.02
N GLY A 91 -6.87 -4.25 10.05
CA GLY A 91 -6.44 -3.93 11.41
C GLY A 91 -4.94 -3.62 11.52
N SER A 92 -4.11 -4.20 10.63
CA SER A 92 -2.66 -3.98 10.66
C SER A 92 -2.23 -2.53 10.41
N ILE A 93 -3.07 -1.73 9.76
CA ILE A 93 -2.80 -0.30 9.53
C ILE A 93 -3.36 0.62 10.62
N GLU A 94 -4.22 0.12 11.50
CA GLU A 94 -4.88 0.94 12.53
C GLU A 94 -3.89 1.66 13.46
N PRO A 95 -2.78 1.06 13.92
CA PRO A 95 -1.78 1.75 14.74
C PRO A 95 -1.13 2.95 14.05
N PHE A 96 -1.17 3.01 12.73
CA PHE A 96 -0.53 4.06 11.92
C PHE A 96 -1.52 5.14 11.48
N TYR A 97 -2.71 4.76 11.04
CA TYR A 97 -3.68 5.66 10.39
C TYR A 97 -5.00 5.79 11.16
N GLY A 98 -5.16 5.03 12.26
CA GLY A 98 -6.36 5.04 13.08
C GLY A 98 -7.51 4.18 12.55
N LYS A 99 -8.52 3.99 13.38
CA LYS A 99 -9.67 3.12 13.14
C LYS A 99 -10.45 3.45 11.85
N PRO A 100 -10.74 4.74 11.51
CA PRO A 100 -11.49 5.03 10.28
C PRO A 100 -10.76 4.55 9.01
N ALA A 101 -9.43 4.63 8.98
CA ALA A 101 -8.64 4.14 7.84
C ALA A 101 -8.68 2.60 7.75
N SER A 102 -8.59 1.92 8.89
CA SER A 102 -8.74 0.46 8.98
C SER A 102 -10.14 0.02 8.48
N GLU A 103 -11.21 0.66 8.92
CA GLU A 103 -12.57 0.36 8.48
C GLU A 103 -12.75 0.60 6.97
N LYS A 104 -12.17 1.68 6.43
CA LYS A 104 -12.22 1.93 4.97
C LYS A 104 -11.45 0.88 4.20
N LEU A 105 -10.25 0.48 4.67
CA LEU A 105 -9.49 -0.59 4.02
C LEU A 105 -10.26 -1.92 4.07
N PHE A 106 -10.88 -2.26 5.19
CA PHE A 106 -11.70 -3.46 5.29
C PHE A 106 -12.85 -3.47 4.28
N ALA A 107 -13.57 -2.36 4.13
CA ALA A 107 -14.64 -2.23 3.13
C ALA A 107 -14.11 -2.48 1.70
N LEU A 108 -12.98 -1.87 1.35
CA LEU A 108 -12.35 -2.06 0.04
C LEU A 108 -11.89 -3.51 -0.19
N LEU A 109 -11.36 -4.19 0.84
CA LEU A 109 -10.97 -5.60 0.75
C LEU A 109 -12.19 -6.53 0.65
N ALA A 110 -13.31 -6.20 1.30
CA ALA A 110 -14.55 -6.94 1.16
C ALA A 110 -15.15 -6.84 -0.27
N GLU A 111 -15.10 -5.65 -0.87
CA GLU A 111 -15.48 -5.44 -2.28
C GLU A 111 -14.54 -6.21 -3.22
N HIS A 112 -13.22 -6.18 -2.94
CA HIS A 112 -12.23 -6.95 -3.67
C HIS A 112 -12.56 -8.43 -3.68
N TYR A 113 -12.82 -8.99 -2.49
CA TYR A 113 -13.20 -10.39 -2.37
C TYR A 113 -14.50 -10.70 -3.13
N GLY A 114 -15.51 -9.83 -3.06
CA GLY A 114 -16.73 -9.97 -3.82
C GLY A 114 -16.47 -10.16 -5.31
N ALA A 115 -15.65 -9.32 -5.90
CA ALA A 115 -15.30 -9.39 -7.32
C ALA A 115 -14.46 -10.65 -7.67
N ILE A 116 -13.52 -11.06 -6.79
CA ILE A 116 -12.78 -12.34 -6.93
C ILE A 116 -13.72 -13.55 -6.90
N ARG A 117 -14.67 -13.58 -5.96
CA ARG A 117 -15.67 -14.63 -5.86
C ARG A 117 -16.56 -14.70 -7.10
N ASP A 118 -17.02 -13.54 -7.58
CA ASP A 118 -17.87 -13.47 -8.78
C ASP A 118 -17.11 -14.00 -10.02
N HIS A 119 -15.78 -13.71 -10.12
CA HIS A 119 -14.97 -14.27 -11.17
C HIS A 119 -14.79 -15.79 -11.04
N LEU A 120 -14.60 -16.31 -9.84
CA LEU A 120 -14.52 -17.75 -9.57
C LEU A 120 -15.81 -18.45 -9.99
N ASP A 121 -16.98 -17.93 -9.57
CA ASP A 121 -18.28 -18.50 -9.89
C ASP A 121 -18.55 -18.46 -11.40
N ALA A 122 -18.20 -17.34 -12.06
CA ALA A 122 -18.27 -17.21 -13.51
C ALA A 122 -17.33 -18.18 -14.26
N THR A 123 -16.15 -18.45 -13.69
CA THR A 123 -15.21 -19.43 -14.22
C THR A 123 -15.81 -20.83 -14.14
N VAL A 124 -16.34 -21.22 -13.00
CA VAL A 124 -17.00 -22.54 -12.82
C VAL A 124 -18.18 -22.70 -13.78
N ALA A 125 -19.02 -21.66 -13.91
CA ALA A 125 -20.17 -21.64 -14.82
C ALA A 125 -19.77 -21.63 -16.31
N GLY A 126 -18.54 -21.28 -16.65
CA GLY A 126 -18.09 -21.13 -18.05
C GLY A 126 -18.65 -19.89 -18.74
N SER A 127 -19.03 -18.86 -17.98
CA SER A 127 -19.66 -17.63 -18.49
C SER A 127 -18.62 -16.56 -18.77
N ALA A 128 -18.19 -16.43 -20.02
CA ALA A 128 -17.21 -15.41 -20.44
C ALA A 128 -17.67 -13.97 -20.14
N SER A 129 -18.96 -13.67 -20.33
CA SER A 129 -19.48 -12.32 -20.07
C SER A 129 -19.47 -11.96 -18.58
N GLN A 130 -19.73 -12.92 -17.69
CA GLN A 130 -19.65 -12.70 -16.25
C GLN A 130 -18.20 -12.60 -15.78
N GLN A 131 -17.28 -13.38 -16.35
CA GLN A 131 -15.84 -13.23 -16.09
C GLN A 131 -15.35 -11.83 -16.46
N GLU A 132 -15.73 -11.33 -17.65
CA GLU A 132 -15.39 -9.96 -18.08
C GLU A 132 -15.94 -8.89 -17.13
N ALA A 133 -17.19 -9.03 -16.70
CA ALA A 133 -17.82 -8.13 -15.74
C ALA A 133 -17.06 -8.13 -14.39
N ALA A 134 -16.70 -9.31 -13.88
CA ALA A 134 -15.93 -9.44 -12.65
C ALA A 134 -14.52 -8.84 -12.76
N VAL A 135 -13.85 -8.99 -13.91
CA VAL A 135 -12.54 -8.34 -14.16
C VAL A 135 -12.66 -6.81 -14.17
N LYS A 136 -13.75 -6.26 -14.72
CA LYS A 136 -14.01 -4.81 -14.66
C LYS A 136 -14.18 -4.33 -13.22
N HIS A 137 -14.92 -5.07 -12.40
CA HIS A 137 -15.08 -4.76 -10.97
C HIS A 137 -13.74 -4.84 -10.23
N LEU A 138 -12.94 -5.89 -10.46
CA LEU A 138 -11.59 -6.02 -9.89
C LEU A 138 -10.70 -4.84 -10.24
N THR A 139 -10.72 -4.41 -11.50
CA THR A 139 -9.91 -3.28 -11.97
C THR A 139 -10.35 -1.98 -11.31
N SER A 140 -11.66 -1.72 -11.19
CA SER A 140 -12.19 -0.54 -10.50
C SER A 140 -11.79 -0.54 -9.02
N ASN A 141 -12.01 -1.65 -8.33
CA ASN A 141 -11.66 -1.79 -6.93
C ASN A 141 -10.14 -1.66 -6.69
N ALA A 142 -9.29 -2.24 -7.55
CA ALA A 142 -7.85 -2.05 -7.48
C ALA A 142 -7.44 -0.58 -7.61
N ALA A 143 -8.13 0.20 -8.47
CA ALA A 143 -7.90 1.63 -8.59
C ALA A 143 -8.32 2.40 -7.33
N GLU A 144 -9.40 1.99 -6.67
CA GLU A 144 -9.86 2.57 -5.40
C GLU A 144 -8.90 2.27 -4.25
N ILE A 145 -8.47 1.00 -4.11
CA ILE A 145 -7.45 0.60 -3.12
C ILE A 145 -6.15 1.39 -3.36
N SER A 146 -5.70 1.49 -4.61
CA SER A 146 -4.48 2.21 -4.96
C SER A 146 -4.58 3.69 -4.63
N THR A 147 -5.75 4.31 -4.87
CA THR A 147 -6.03 5.71 -4.52
C THR A 147 -6.03 5.91 -3.01
N PHE A 148 -6.67 5.01 -2.28
CA PHE A 148 -6.73 5.07 -0.81
C PHE A 148 -5.32 4.94 -0.20
N LEU A 149 -4.55 3.93 -0.60
CA LEU A 149 -3.22 3.68 -0.06
C LEU A 149 -2.24 4.80 -0.41
N SER A 150 -2.20 5.24 -1.67
CA SER A 150 -1.32 6.33 -2.09
C SER A 150 -1.68 7.68 -1.46
N GLY A 151 -2.96 7.92 -1.19
CA GLY A 151 -3.40 9.09 -0.44
C GLY A 151 -3.00 9.06 1.04
N ALA A 152 -2.87 7.87 1.62
CA ALA A 152 -2.47 7.70 3.02
C ALA A 152 -0.94 7.74 3.20
N ASN A 153 -0.16 7.29 2.21
CA ASN A 153 1.28 7.16 2.33
C ASN A 153 2.00 7.56 1.03
N PRO A 154 2.82 8.62 1.04
CA PRO A 154 3.57 9.06 -0.13
C PRO A 154 4.64 8.05 -0.61
N ASN A 155 4.99 7.07 0.24
CA ASN A 155 5.92 5.99 -0.13
C ASN A 155 5.22 4.82 -0.85
N TRP A 156 3.93 4.92 -1.11
CA TRP A 156 3.15 3.98 -1.91
C TRP A 156 2.65 4.67 -3.20
N PRO A 157 3.50 4.84 -4.23
CA PRO A 157 3.08 5.45 -5.48
C PRO A 157 1.89 4.72 -6.09
N LYS A 158 0.86 5.46 -6.51
CA LYS A 158 -0.40 4.89 -6.97
C LYS A 158 -0.23 3.84 -8.07
N ASP A 159 0.59 4.14 -9.07
CA ASP A 159 0.81 3.23 -10.21
C ASP A 159 1.56 1.96 -9.79
N ALA A 160 2.47 2.04 -8.82
CA ALA A 160 3.15 0.88 -8.27
C ALA A 160 2.16 -0.03 -7.51
N VAL A 161 1.31 0.54 -6.66
CA VAL A 161 0.27 -0.20 -5.95
C VAL A 161 -0.72 -0.82 -6.93
N MET A 162 -1.16 -0.07 -7.94
CA MET A 162 -2.06 -0.57 -8.99
C MET A 162 -1.45 -1.75 -9.75
N GLY A 163 -0.16 -1.67 -10.10
CA GLY A 163 0.56 -2.76 -10.76
C GLY A 163 0.63 -4.03 -9.91
N LEU A 164 0.89 -3.88 -8.59
CA LEU A 164 0.90 -5.00 -7.65
C LEU A 164 -0.49 -5.66 -7.55
N LEU A 165 -1.56 -4.88 -7.42
CA LEU A 165 -2.93 -5.41 -7.32
C LEU A 165 -3.38 -6.08 -8.62
N THR A 166 -3.02 -5.53 -9.77
CA THR A 166 -3.33 -6.12 -11.08
C THR A 166 -2.64 -7.47 -11.26
N ALA A 167 -1.35 -7.57 -10.91
CA ALA A 167 -0.61 -8.84 -10.98
C ALA A 167 -1.17 -9.87 -9.99
N HIS A 168 -1.58 -9.43 -8.78
CA HIS A 168 -2.24 -10.26 -7.79
C HIS A 168 -3.55 -10.87 -8.32
N ALA A 169 -4.42 -10.04 -8.90
CA ALA A 169 -5.67 -10.49 -9.50
C ALA A 169 -5.42 -11.48 -10.67
N ALA A 170 -4.42 -11.21 -11.51
CA ALA A 170 -4.07 -12.10 -12.61
C ALA A 170 -3.66 -13.51 -12.13
N HIS A 171 -2.94 -13.62 -11.02
CA HIS A 171 -2.61 -14.91 -10.42
C HIS A 171 -3.85 -15.67 -9.96
N HIS A 172 -4.84 -15.02 -9.34
CA HIS A 172 -6.09 -15.67 -8.95
C HIS A 172 -6.88 -16.15 -10.16
N ILE A 173 -7.02 -15.31 -11.19
CA ILE A 173 -7.73 -15.64 -12.43
C ILE A 173 -7.11 -16.89 -13.07
N GLN A 174 -5.79 -16.90 -13.20
CA GLN A 174 -5.04 -18.04 -13.76
C GLN A 174 -5.23 -19.31 -12.92
N GLN A 175 -5.14 -19.20 -11.60
CA GLN A 175 -5.35 -20.31 -10.66
C GLN A 175 -6.75 -20.94 -10.82
N PHE A 176 -7.79 -20.11 -10.90
CA PHE A 176 -9.17 -20.60 -11.03
C PHE A 176 -9.37 -21.37 -12.35
N GLN A 177 -8.79 -20.87 -13.44
CA GLN A 177 -8.87 -21.55 -14.72
C GLN A 177 -8.16 -22.91 -14.67
N GLN A 178 -6.94 -22.96 -14.13
CA GLN A 178 -6.16 -24.19 -14.01
C GLN A 178 -6.83 -25.22 -13.10
N LEU A 179 -7.39 -24.81 -11.97
CA LEU A 179 -8.17 -25.68 -11.09
C LEU A 179 -9.41 -26.24 -11.80
N LYS A 180 -10.13 -25.44 -12.56
CA LYS A 180 -11.28 -25.86 -13.34
C LYS A 180 -10.93 -26.89 -14.41
N GLU A 181 -9.79 -26.73 -15.05
CA GLU A 181 -9.27 -27.62 -16.09
C GLU A 181 -8.63 -28.90 -15.53
N GLY A 182 -8.38 -28.94 -14.22
CA GLY A 182 -7.65 -30.04 -13.58
C GLY A 182 -6.15 -30.01 -13.86
N ASP A 183 -5.63 -28.86 -14.30
CA ASP A 183 -4.20 -28.66 -14.55
C ASP A 183 -3.47 -28.31 -13.24
N TYR A 184 -3.35 -29.29 -12.36
CA TYR A 184 -2.72 -29.12 -11.05
C TYR A 184 -1.20 -28.88 -11.14
N VAL A 185 -0.56 -29.25 -12.25
CA VAL A 185 0.89 -29.04 -12.45
C VAL A 185 1.16 -27.55 -12.66
N ASP A 186 0.42 -26.90 -13.53
CA ASP A 186 0.58 -25.48 -13.78
C ASP A 186 -0.03 -24.63 -12.66
N GLU A 187 -1.10 -25.10 -11.99
CA GLU A 187 -1.61 -24.46 -10.78
C GLU A 187 -0.53 -24.38 -9.67
N ALA A 188 0.23 -25.45 -9.46
CA ALA A 188 1.29 -25.43 -8.47
C ALA A 188 2.42 -24.42 -8.81
N LYS A 189 2.69 -24.21 -10.11
CA LYS A 189 3.63 -23.16 -10.56
C LYS A 189 3.04 -21.77 -10.31
N THR A 190 1.75 -21.56 -10.68
CA THR A 190 1.03 -20.30 -10.42
C THR A 190 0.97 -20.00 -8.93
N TRP A 191 0.73 -21.01 -8.08
CA TRP A 191 0.78 -20.86 -6.62
C TRP A 191 2.15 -20.40 -6.13
N THR A 192 3.23 -20.95 -6.66
CA THR A 192 4.59 -20.53 -6.32
C THR A 192 4.85 -19.07 -6.71
N GLY A 193 4.38 -18.65 -7.89
CA GLY A 193 4.43 -17.26 -8.35
C GLY A 193 3.60 -16.33 -7.47
N MET A 194 2.36 -16.71 -7.16
CA MET A 194 1.47 -15.98 -6.26
C MET A 194 2.10 -15.75 -4.89
N LYS A 195 2.67 -16.80 -4.27
CA LYS A 195 3.34 -16.70 -2.97
C LYS A 195 4.50 -15.71 -3.01
N SER A 196 5.33 -15.78 -4.04
CA SER A 196 6.45 -14.84 -4.20
C SER A 196 5.95 -13.41 -4.39
N HIS A 197 4.92 -13.23 -5.21
CA HIS A 197 4.32 -11.92 -5.49
C HIS A 197 3.69 -11.30 -4.23
N ILE A 198 2.93 -12.07 -3.45
CA ILE A 198 2.28 -11.54 -2.27
C ILE A 198 3.27 -11.10 -1.18
N TYR A 199 4.44 -11.71 -1.13
CA TYR A 199 5.53 -11.24 -0.27
C TYR A 199 6.08 -9.88 -0.73
N VAL A 200 6.13 -9.62 -2.05
CA VAL A 200 6.49 -8.30 -2.56
C VAL A 200 5.45 -7.24 -2.15
N VAL A 201 4.15 -7.58 -2.24
CA VAL A 201 3.06 -6.70 -1.75
C VAL A 201 3.27 -6.37 -0.27
N ALA A 202 3.43 -7.39 0.58
CA ALA A 202 3.61 -7.23 2.03
C ALA A 202 4.85 -6.38 2.36
N ASP A 203 5.98 -6.64 1.70
CA ASP A 203 7.22 -5.88 1.90
C ASP A 203 7.10 -4.43 1.46
N THR A 204 6.44 -4.17 0.33
CA THR A 204 6.19 -2.80 -0.15
C THR A 204 5.38 -2.02 0.86
N LEU A 205 4.32 -2.62 1.40
CA LEU A 205 3.50 -1.99 2.44
C LEU A 205 4.30 -1.75 3.73
N GLY A 206 5.02 -2.75 4.22
CA GLY A 206 5.83 -2.64 5.43
C GLY A 206 6.95 -1.60 5.33
N ASN A 207 7.63 -1.54 4.19
CA ASN A 207 8.67 -0.54 3.94
C ASN A 207 8.11 0.89 3.90
N GLY A 208 6.94 1.08 3.27
CA GLY A 208 6.27 2.37 3.25
C GLY A 208 5.83 2.84 4.64
N LEU A 209 5.34 1.92 5.49
CA LEU A 209 5.03 2.23 6.90
C LEU A 209 6.28 2.69 7.66
N ALA A 210 7.38 1.96 7.54
CA ALA A 210 8.63 2.31 8.20
C ALA A 210 9.21 3.65 7.72
N ALA A 211 9.07 3.96 6.43
CA ALA A 211 9.53 5.22 5.87
C ALA A 211 8.69 6.41 6.37
N GLN A 212 7.37 6.26 6.50
CA GLN A 212 6.47 7.32 6.95
C GLN A 212 6.47 7.51 8.47
N PHE A 213 6.63 6.44 9.22
CA PHE A 213 6.52 6.42 10.68
C PHE A 213 7.78 5.88 11.37
N PRO A 214 9.00 6.40 11.09
CA PRO A 214 10.23 5.82 11.61
C PRO A 214 10.27 5.74 13.15
N ASN A 215 9.55 6.62 13.85
CA ASN A 215 9.44 6.63 15.30
C ASN A 215 8.62 5.46 15.89
N LYS A 216 7.87 4.73 15.05
CA LYS A 216 7.08 3.57 15.48
C LYS A 216 7.83 2.25 15.30
N PHE A 217 9.02 2.32 14.68
CA PHE A 217 9.88 1.18 14.37
C PHE A 217 11.18 1.15 15.16
#